data_0afc2685226b20a2a94acbe319174e26
#
_entry.id   0afc2685226b20a2a94acbe319174e26
#
_cell.length_a   1.000
_cell.length_b   1.000
_cell.length_c   1.000
_cell.angle_alpha   90.00
_cell.angle_beta   90.00
_cell.angle_gamma   90.00
#
_symmetry.space_group_name_H-M   'P 1'
#
loop_
_entity.id
_entity.type
_entity.pdbx_description
1 polymer ?
#
loop_
_entity_poly.entity_id
_entity_poly.type
_entity_poly.pdbx_seq_one_letter_code
_entity_poly.pdbx_strand_id
1 'polypeptide(L)'
;MIITDAILEQKIKDFEAEVQQWAEKRQLWTDSHFTSYLERYDDEPSEHAACVTVLLSDGGIWRMVNGYIAGDFLEEFQEFLDSKDFYYELHNSSTLHFYCVNEGLNEDYLKYFEWKWITNLIKPNYTTLYDEIFEYFRNDPTKLYNLEHRKFEVLISEIFRNQGFRTELGKGVGDGGIDVKLFKKDEIDEIVTLVQVKRYKPTLPIKLEAVSSLSAIVNQENANRGLFVTTSRYLPVAKEFAARENTKLTLADSSHVQQWCEFAKNAVLRDKSQLVSDSYLKKLIDGLESGLQGKIVYCTNHSGMITTEFCMILKDSDLVVLLLKIPDKIREYTDGPYNSSGKEIPVINHELIKAKIKDNVFRAQKNHYEDGTIGFSGRKKLYFLWDSTPKAFDLMD
;
A
#
# COMPACT_ATOMS: atom_id res chain seq x y z
N MET A 1 18.44 -6.46 23.79
CA MET A 1 18.80 -5.16 23.17
C MET A 1 17.62 -4.81 22.26
N ILE A 2 17.05 -3.62 22.36
CA ILE A 2 15.97 -3.21 21.43
C ILE A 2 16.64 -2.95 20.09
N ILE A 3 16.33 -3.78 19.09
CA ILE A 3 16.84 -3.62 17.73
C ILE A 3 16.03 -2.48 17.09
N THR A 4 16.73 -1.47 16.56
CA THR A 4 16.11 -0.33 15.87
C THR A 4 16.08 -0.56 14.36
N ASP A 5 15.21 0.12 13.64
CA ASP A 5 15.12 0.07 12.18
C ASP A 5 16.48 0.31 11.51
N ALA A 6 17.26 1.28 12.00
CA ALA A 6 18.60 1.57 11.49
C ALA A 6 19.59 0.40 11.66
N ILE A 7 19.46 -0.37 12.74
CA ILE A 7 20.29 -1.58 12.96
C ILE A 7 19.89 -2.67 11.98
N LEU A 8 18.59 -2.86 11.74
CA LEU A 8 18.08 -3.84 10.77
C LEU A 8 18.51 -3.47 9.34
N GLU A 9 18.38 -2.21 8.95
CA GLU A 9 18.86 -1.71 7.65
C GLU A 9 20.36 -1.94 7.45
N GLN A 10 21.16 -1.71 8.50
CA GLN A 10 22.60 -1.97 8.41
C GLN A 10 22.91 -3.47 8.29
N LYS A 11 22.20 -4.32 9.05
CA LYS A 11 22.34 -5.77 8.94
C LYS A 11 22.01 -6.30 7.54
N ILE A 12 20.98 -5.76 6.89
CA ILE A 12 20.63 -6.11 5.51
C ILE A 12 21.79 -5.76 4.58
N LYS A 13 22.29 -4.52 4.65
CA LYS A 13 23.41 -4.06 3.82
C LYS A 13 24.69 -4.87 4.04
N ASP A 14 24.98 -5.18 5.29
CA ASP A 14 26.16 -5.99 5.63
C ASP A 14 26.03 -7.40 5.03
N PHE A 15 24.87 -8.02 5.15
CA PHE A 15 24.58 -9.33 4.55
C PHE A 15 24.68 -9.29 3.01
N GLU A 16 24.08 -8.30 2.36
CA GLU A 16 24.17 -8.11 0.90
C GLU A 16 25.61 -7.96 0.43
N ALA A 17 26.41 -7.15 1.14
CA ALA A 17 27.81 -6.96 0.85
C ALA A 17 28.64 -8.26 1.05
N GLU A 18 28.33 -9.04 2.07
CA GLU A 18 29.00 -10.33 2.31
C GLU A 18 28.67 -11.37 1.23
N VAL A 19 27.41 -11.45 0.79
CA VAL A 19 26.97 -12.31 -0.33
C VAL A 19 27.67 -11.88 -1.62
N GLN A 20 27.70 -10.59 -1.90
CA GLN A 20 28.41 -10.06 -3.06
C GLN A 20 29.89 -10.41 -3.03
N GLN A 21 30.56 -10.17 -1.91
CA GLN A 21 31.98 -10.49 -1.74
C GLN A 21 32.27 -12.00 -1.89
N TRP A 22 31.38 -12.85 -1.35
CA TRP A 22 31.49 -14.30 -1.51
C TRP A 22 31.44 -14.70 -2.98
N ALA A 23 30.50 -14.13 -3.74
CA ALA A 23 30.32 -14.42 -5.16
C ALA A 23 31.44 -13.82 -6.04
N GLU A 24 31.93 -12.61 -5.73
CA GLU A 24 33.04 -11.96 -6.44
C GLU A 24 34.35 -12.79 -6.34
N LYS A 25 34.65 -13.29 -5.17
CA LYS A 25 35.83 -14.16 -4.96
C LYS A 25 35.80 -15.43 -5.82
N ARG A 26 34.62 -15.85 -6.26
CA ARG A 26 34.36 -17.04 -7.09
C ARG A 26 34.05 -16.70 -8.54
N GLN A 27 34.13 -15.43 -8.93
CA GLN A 27 33.79 -14.90 -10.26
C GLN A 27 32.32 -15.21 -10.65
N LEU A 28 31.44 -15.29 -9.65
CA LEU A 28 30.00 -15.55 -9.85
C LEU A 28 29.14 -14.28 -9.84
N TRP A 29 29.72 -13.13 -9.41
CA TRP A 29 28.98 -11.86 -9.37
C TRP A 29 29.02 -11.19 -10.74
N THR A 30 28.13 -11.64 -11.61
CA THR A 30 27.92 -11.07 -12.96
C THR A 30 26.41 -10.93 -13.17
N ASP A 31 25.98 -9.84 -13.76
CA ASP A 31 24.56 -9.54 -14.03
C ASP A 31 23.69 -9.83 -12.81
N SER A 32 24.12 -9.30 -11.65
CA SER A 32 23.49 -9.54 -10.37
C SER A 32 23.34 -8.25 -9.58
N HIS A 33 22.21 -8.07 -8.91
CA HIS A 33 21.97 -6.94 -8.01
C HIS A 33 20.92 -7.28 -6.97
N PHE A 34 21.01 -6.62 -5.80
CA PHE A 34 20.01 -6.70 -4.76
C PHE A 34 18.91 -5.65 -4.95
N THR A 35 17.71 -5.99 -4.51
CA THR A 35 16.57 -5.09 -4.37
C THR A 35 15.79 -5.46 -3.12
N SER A 36 14.99 -4.54 -2.57
CA SER A 36 14.10 -4.89 -1.47
C SER A 36 12.84 -5.60 -1.98
N TYR A 37 12.23 -6.41 -1.09
CA TYR A 37 10.94 -7.04 -1.39
C TYR A 37 9.85 -5.99 -1.74
N LEU A 38 9.80 -4.90 -0.97
CA LEU A 38 8.80 -3.84 -1.16
C LEU A 38 9.01 -2.98 -2.42
N GLU A 39 10.23 -2.90 -2.95
CA GLU A 39 10.49 -2.26 -4.26
C GLU A 39 10.07 -3.16 -5.42
N ARG A 40 10.17 -4.46 -5.24
CA ARG A 40 9.84 -5.44 -6.28
C ARG A 40 8.36 -5.82 -6.29
N TYR A 41 7.75 -5.92 -5.11
CA TYR A 41 6.37 -6.38 -4.93
C TYR A 41 5.61 -5.37 -4.08
N ASP A 42 4.36 -5.10 -4.46
CA ASP A 42 3.48 -4.20 -3.71
C ASP A 42 2.55 -5.00 -2.77
N ASP A 43 3.00 -6.17 -2.37
CA ASP A 43 2.26 -7.09 -1.49
C ASP A 43 2.64 -6.88 -0.02
N GLU A 44 1.72 -7.25 0.86
CA GLU A 44 1.98 -7.32 2.29
C GLU A 44 3.14 -8.30 2.60
N PRO A 45 4.06 -7.96 3.51
CA PRO A 45 5.08 -8.90 3.97
C PRO A 45 4.47 -10.21 4.47
N SER A 46 5.16 -11.33 4.25
CA SER A 46 4.67 -12.64 4.66
C SER A 46 4.42 -12.70 6.17
N GLU A 47 3.30 -13.33 6.57
CA GLU A 47 2.97 -13.54 7.99
C GLU A 47 3.95 -14.48 8.73
N HIS A 48 4.69 -15.32 8.00
CA HIS A 48 5.50 -16.38 8.59
C HIS A 48 7.01 -16.13 8.51
N ALA A 49 7.47 -15.46 7.47
CA ALA A 49 8.88 -15.11 7.32
C ALA A 49 9.06 -13.86 6.47
N ALA A 50 9.82 -12.91 6.98
CA ALA A 50 10.18 -11.73 6.20
C ALA A 50 11.19 -12.09 5.13
N CYS A 51 10.89 -11.80 3.86
CA CYS A 51 11.92 -11.76 2.83
C CYS A 51 12.82 -10.55 3.11
N VAL A 52 14.03 -10.81 3.59
CA VAL A 52 14.95 -9.79 4.09
C VAL A 52 15.54 -8.97 2.93
N THR A 53 15.87 -9.65 1.83
CA THR A 53 16.34 -9.03 0.58
C THR A 53 16.11 -9.97 -0.60
N VAL A 54 16.08 -9.41 -1.80
CA VAL A 54 15.89 -10.13 -3.05
C VAL A 54 17.13 -9.95 -3.92
N LEU A 55 17.69 -11.05 -4.41
CA LEU A 55 18.76 -11.04 -5.39
C LEU A 55 18.23 -11.40 -6.76
N LEU A 56 18.45 -10.53 -7.72
CA LEU A 56 18.22 -10.78 -9.14
C LEU A 56 19.55 -11.14 -9.80
N SER A 57 19.60 -12.25 -10.51
CA SER A 57 20.80 -12.69 -11.19
C SER A 57 20.47 -13.45 -12.47
N ASP A 58 21.04 -12.97 -13.59
CA ASP A 58 21.01 -13.64 -14.88
C ASP A 58 22.43 -14.16 -15.27
N GLY A 59 23.39 -14.03 -14.32
CA GLY A 59 24.81 -14.36 -14.53
C GLY A 59 25.31 -15.60 -13.82
N GLY A 60 26.42 -15.45 -13.08
CA GLY A 60 27.12 -16.57 -12.44
C GLY A 60 26.32 -17.24 -11.34
N ILE A 61 25.65 -16.47 -10.47
CA ILE A 61 24.79 -17.02 -9.41
C ILE A 61 23.63 -17.79 -10.02
N TRP A 62 22.97 -17.23 -11.06
CA TRP A 62 21.92 -17.93 -11.78
C TRP A 62 22.39 -19.32 -12.29
N ARG A 63 23.59 -19.37 -12.92
CA ARG A 63 24.14 -20.65 -13.40
C ARG A 63 24.38 -21.63 -12.28
N MET A 64 24.89 -21.15 -11.15
CA MET A 64 25.16 -21.97 -9.96
C MET A 64 23.88 -22.59 -9.40
N VAL A 65 22.87 -21.78 -9.09
CA VAL A 65 21.63 -22.25 -8.45
C VAL A 65 20.77 -23.13 -9.37
N ASN A 66 20.94 -23.00 -10.69
CA ASN A 66 20.22 -23.80 -11.68
C ASN A 66 21.07 -25.00 -12.19
N GLY A 67 22.24 -25.28 -11.58
CA GLY A 67 23.04 -26.46 -11.88
C GLY A 67 23.84 -26.41 -13.19
N TYR A 68 24.09 -25.23 -13.74
CA TYR A 68 24.89 -25.05 -14.97
C TYR A 68 26.39 -24.85 -14.72
N ILE A 69 26.84 -24.87 -13.49
CA ILE A 69 28.27 -24.78 -13.13
C ILE A 69 28.65 -26.07 -12.41
N ALA A 70 29.72 -26.73 -12.86
CA ALA A 70 30.30 -27.89 -12.20
C ALA A 70 31.12 -27.44 -10.97
N GLY A 71 31.06 -28.21 -9.87
CA GLY A 71 31.80 -27.95 -8.62
C GLY A 71 30.84 -27.75 -7.44
N ASP A 72 31.43 -27.60 -6.25
CA ASP A 72 30.71 -27.59 -4.97
C ASP A 72 30.20 -26.20 -4.59
N PHE A 73 30.13 -25.25 -5.54
CA PHE A 73 29.76 -23.87 -5.28
C PHE A 73 28.37 -23.72 -4.64
N LEU A 74 27.43 -24.58 -5.00
CA LEU A 74 26.08 -24.53 -4.42
C LEU A 74 26.10 -24.95 -2.95
N GLU A 75 26.84 -26.01 -2.62
CA GLU A 75 27.03 -26.48 -1.24
C GLU A 75 27.78 -25.43 -0.42
N GLU A 76 28.91 -24.90 -0.95
CA GLU A 76 29.64 -23.80 -0.32
C GLU A 76 28.77 -22.55 -0.08
N PHE A 77 27.84 -22.27 -0.98
CA PHE A 77 26.91 -21.13 -0.83
C PHE A 77 25.91 -21.39 0.30
N GLN A 78 25.36 -22.59 0.38
CA GLN A 78 24.48 -22.99 1.47
C GLN A 78 25.20 -22.93 2.83
N GLU A 79 26.41 -23.52 2.93
CA GLU A 79 27.22 -23.44 4.15
C GLU A 79 27.53 -21.98 4.55
N PHE A 80 27.82 -21.13 3.56
CA PHE A 80 28.05 -19.71 3.81
C PHE A 80 26.79 -19.05 4.38
N LEU A 81 25.61 -19.28 3.80
CA LEU A 81 24.35 -18.72 4.26
C LEU A 81 23.99 -19.24 5.66
N ASP A 82 24.15 -20.53 5.91
CA ASP A 82 23.93 -21.15 7.23
C ASP A 82 24.83 -20.52 8.29
N SER A 83 26.09 -20.19 7.95
CA SER A 83 27.03 -19.50 8.86
C SER A 83 26.58 -18.08 9.23
N LYS A 84 25.62 -17.52 8.51
CA LYS A 84 25.04 -16.19 8.69
C LYS A 84 23.62 -16.21 9.25
N ASP A 85 23.07 -17.38 9.56
CA ASP A 85 21.67 -17.59 9.94
C ASP A 85 20.68 -17.20 8.85
N PHE A 86 21.02 -17.40 7.57
CA PHE A 86 20.15 -17.14 6.42
C PHE A 86 19.95 -18.38 5.56
N TYR A 87 18.85 -18.42 4.83
CA TYR A 87 18.61 -19.34 3.71
C TYR A 87 17.96 -18.59 2.56
N TYR A 88 17.86 -19.20 1.39
CA TYR A 88 17.16 -18.63 0.25
C TYR A 88 16.12 -19.59 -0.31
N GLU A 89 15.13 -19.01 -0.96
CA GLU A 89 14.16 -19.71 -1.81
C GLU A 89 14.21 -19.14 -3.22
N LEU A 90 14.12 -20.01 -4.22
CA LEU A 90 13.98 -19.58 -5.61
C LEU A 90 12.52 -19.20 -5.87
N HIS A 91 12.29 -17.91 -6.10
CA HIS A 91 10.97 -17.43 -6.55
C HIS A 91 10.73 -17.79 -8.02
N ASN A 92 11.80 -17.71 -8.83
CA ASN A 92 11.89 -18.21 -10.20
C ASN A 92 13.36 -18.51 -10.51
N SER A 93 13.68 -18.89 -11.76
CA SER A 93 15.04 -19.27 -12.14
C SER A 93 16.12 -18.19 -11.90
N SER A 94 15.75 -16.90 -11.86
CA SER A 94 16.69 -15.78 -11.75
C SER A 94 16.48 -14.91 -10.49
N THR A 95 15.59 -15.29 -9.58
CA THR A 95 15.23 -14.49 -8.41
C THR A 95 15.33 -15.31 -7.14
N LEU A 96 16.23 -14.92 -6.24
CA LEU A 96 16.42 -15.53 -4.93
C LEU A 96 15.84 -14.62 -3.85
N HIS A 97 14.99 -15.16 -2.99
CA HIS A 97 14.47 -14.50 -1.80
C HIS A 97 15.23 -15.02 -0.58
N PHE A 98 15.83 -14.12 0.21
CA PHE A 98 16.57 -14.48 1.41
C PHE A 98 15.73 -14.28 2.67
N TYR A 99 15.83 -15.25 3.58
CA TYR A 99 15.11 -15.31 4.83
C TYR A 99 16.04 -15.55 6.00
N CYS A 100 15.71 -15.00 7.17
CA CYS A 100 16.47 -15.21 8.40
C CYS A 100 15.97 -16.46 9.13
N VAL A 101 16.88 -17.36 9.53
CA VAL A 101 16.59 -18.57 10.31
C VAL A 101 16.34 -18.26 11.78
N ASN A 102 17.00 -17.21 12.32
CA ASN A 102 16.86 -16.82 13.71
C ASN A 102 15.47 -16.26 14.00
N GLU A 103 14.65 -16.98 14.79
CA GLU A 103 13.26 -16.64 15.05
C GLU A 103 13.07 -15.21 15.62
N GLY A 104 13.89 -14.81 16.59
CA GLY A 104 13.78 -13.48 17.20
C GLY A 104 14.11 -12.36 16.23
N LEU A 105 15.15 -12.55 15.41
CA LEU A 105 15.53 -11.57 14.39
C LEU A 105 14.51 -11.55 13.23
N ASN A 106 13.93 -12.68 12.88
CA ASN A 106 12.87 -12.77 11.88
C ASN A 106 11.63 -11.97 12.30
N GLU A 107 11.21 -12.06 13.58
CA GLU A 107 10.11 -11.24 14.11
C GLU A 107 10.41 -9.74 14.03
N ASP A 108 11.66 -9.33 14.28
CA ASP A 108 12.07 -7.93 14.17
C ASP A 108 12.03 -7.47 12.69
N TYR A 109 12.47 -8.32 11.74
CA TYR A 109 12.34 -8.04 10.30
C TYR A 109 10.90 -7.97 9.85
N LEU A 110 10.01 -8.85 10.32
CA LEU A 110 8.57 -8.80 10.00
C LEU A 110 7.96 -7.47 10.41
N LYS A 111 8.19 -7.04 11.67
CA LYS A 111 7.71 -5.75 12.18
C LYS A 111 8.29 -4.56 11.41
N TYR A 112 9.56 -4.65 11.02
CA TYR A 112 10.23 -3.62 10.24
C TYR A 112 9.63 -3.48 8.84
N PHE A 113 9.45 -4.59 8.11
CA PHE A 113 8.88 -4.56 6.76
C PHE A 113 7.39 -4.22 6.76
N GLU A 114 6.61 -4.70 7.73
CA GLU A 114 5.22 -4.28 7.92
C GLU A 114 5.13 -2.75 8.10
N TRP A 115 5.97 -2.20 8.97
CA TRP A 115 6.04 -0.76 9.17
C TRP A 115 6.40 0.01 7.90
N LYS A 116 7.41 -0.44 7.16
CA LYS A 116 7.81 0.16 5.88
C LYS A 116 6.68 0.10 4.86
N TRP A 117 6.02 -1.05 4.75
CA TRP A 117 4.89 -1.23 3.84
C TRP A 117 3.73 -0.30 4.21
N ILE A 118 3.25 -0.31 5.45
CA ILE A 118 2.18 0.58 5.92
C ILE A 118 2.52 2.05 5.66
N THR A 119 3.74 2.49 5.95
CA THR A 119 4.11 3.88 5.72
C THR A 119 4.22 4.26 4.25
N ASN A 120 4.52 3.31 3.37
CA ASN A 120 4.52 3.53 1.92
C ASN A 120 3.11 3.66 1.34
N LEU A 121 2.11 3.06 1.98
CA LEU A 121 0.71 3.21 1.59
C LEU A 121 0.15 4.60 1.90
N ILE A 122 0.74 5.33 2.85
CA ILE A 122 0.26 6.66 3.24
C ILE A 122 0.68 7.69 2.19
N LYS A 123 -0.19 7.90 1.21
CA LYS A 123 0.00 8.86 0.12
C LYS A 123 -1.29 9.66 -0.09
N PRO A 124 -1.20 10.98 -0.47
CA PRO A 124 -2.39 11.76 -0.79
C PRO A 124 -3.25 11.08 -1.84
N ASN A 125 -4.56 11.07 -1.64
CA ASN A 125 -5.58 10.49 -2.52
C ASN A 125 -5.60 8.95 -2.64
N TYR A 126 -4.77 8.23 -1.86
CA TYR A 126 -4.72 6.76 -1.91
C TYR A 126 -5.10 6.09 -0.60
N THR A 127 -4.91 6.77 0.52
CA THR A 127 -5.15 6.22 1.87
C THR A 127 -6.59 5.74 2.08
N THR A 128 -7.55 6.32 1.34
CA THR A 128 -8.96 5.88 1.36
C THR A 128 -9.18 4.46 0.81
N LEU A 129 -8.18 3.89 0.14
CA LEU A 129 -8.27 2.58 -0.50
C LEU A 129 -7.60 1.48 0.34
N TYR A 130 -7.00 1.86 1.47
CA TYR A 130 -6.18 0.96 2.29
C TYR A 130 -6.73 0.88 3.70
N ASP A 131 -7.60 -0.07 3.92
CA ASP A 131 -8.12 -0.41 5.25
C ASP A 131 -7.01 -0.94 6.19
N GLU A 132 -5.93 -1.50 5.64
CA GLU A 132 -4.75 -1.96 6.35
C GLU A 132 -4.10 -0.86 7.18
N ILE A 133 -4.01 0.37 6.65
CA ILE A 133 -3.46 1.52 7.37
C ILE A 133 -4.30 1.83 8.62
N PHE A 134 -5.62 1.86 8.46
CA PHE A 134 -6.53 2.14 9.57
C PHE A 134 -6.52 1.01 10.60
N GLU A 135 -6.41 -0.24 10.14
CA GLU A 135 -6.27 -1.39 11.02
C GLU A 135 -4.98 -1.36 11.83
N TYR A 136 -3.86 -1.06 11.19
CA TYR A 136 -2.56 -0.95 11.82
C TYR A 136 -2.57 0.07 12.97
N PHE A 137 -3.00 1.32 12.71
CA PHE A 137 -3.02 2.36 13.74
C PHE A 137 -4.16 2.22 14.77
N ARG A 138 -5.22 1.49 14.44
CA ARG A 138 -6.22 1.04 15.41
C ARG A 138 -5.60 0.07 16.41
N ASN A 139 -4.79 -0.86 15.95
CA ASN A 139 -4.16 -1.88 16.78
C ASN A 139 -2.97 -1.33 17.58
N ASP A 140 -2.16 -0.47 16.97
CA ASP A 140 -0.99 0.15 17.63
C ASP A 140 -0.92 1.66 17.41
N PRO A 141 -1.69 2.46 18.15
CA PRO A 141 -1.65 3.92 18.06
C PRO A 141 -0.32 4.52 18.53
N THR A 142 0.52 3.75 19.22
CA THR A 142 1.83 4.23 19.68
C THR A 142 2.79 4.47 18.52
N LYS A 143 2.58 3.81 17.40
CA LYS A 143 3.37 3.99 16.17
C LYS A 143 3.08 5.32 15.46
N LEU A 144 1.98 6.02 15.76
CA LEU A 144 1.66 7.31 15.15
C LEU A 144 2.78 8.35 15.32
N TYR A 145 3.49 8.35 16.44
CA TYR A 145 4.59 9.30 16.63
C TYR A 145 5.85 8.98 15.80
N ASN A 146 5.96 7.77 15.24
CA ASN A 146 7.05 7.35 14.35
C ASN A 146 6.82 7.79 12.91
N LEU A 147 5.57 8.11 12.53
CA LEU A 147 5.29 8.63 11.20
C LEU A 147 6.08 9.92 10.93
N GLU A 148 6.49 10.13 9.70
CA GLU A 148 6.93 11.45 9.24
C GLU A 148 5.81 12.46 9.41
N HIS A 149 6.15 13.74 9.69
CA HIS A 149 5.15 14.78 9.96
C HIS A 149 4.11 14.86 8.83
N ARG A 150 4.57 14.90 7.58
CA ARG A 150 3.69 14.99 6.41
C ARG A 150 2.78 13.78 6.24
N LYS A 151 3.30 12.57 6.50
CA LYS A 151 2.48 11.35 6.46
C LYS A 151 1.40 11.35 7.54
N PHE A 152 1.67 11.91 8.71
CA PHE A 152 0.66 12.05 9.76
C PHE A 152 -0.44 13.04 9.35
N GLU A 153 -0.10 14.17 8.73
CA GLU A 153 -1.08 15.12 8.17
C GLU A 153 -1.96 14.44 7.10
N VAL A 154 -1.34 13.68 6.18
CA VAL A 154 -2.06 12.91 5.15
C VAL A 154 -3.01 11.90 5.79
N LEU A 155 -2.56 11.15 6.79
CA LEU A 155 -3.40 10.17 7.50
C LEU A 155 -4.63 10.85 8.12
N ILE A 156 -4.46 11.98 8.80
CA ILE A 156 -5.58 12.74 9.37
C ILE A 156 -6.54 13.22 8.27
N SER A 157 -6.02 13.77 7.18
CA SER A 157 -6.84 14.18 6.03
C SER A 157 -7.69 13.02 5.49
N GLU A 158 -7.08 11.84 5.32
CA GLU A 158 -7.77 10.69 4.75
C GLU A 158 -8.78 10.07 5.71
N ILE A 159 -8.50 10.03 7.02
CA ILE A 159 -9.48 9.63 8.03
C ILE A 159 -10.77 10.46 7.91
N PHE A 160 -10.64 11.78 7.82
CA PHE A 160 -11.83 12.65 7.70
C PHE A 160 -12.48 12.55 6.33
N ARG A 161 -11.72 12.33 5.26
CA ARG A 161 -12.28 12.07 3.93
C ARG A 161 -13.18 10.83 3.94
N ASN A 162 -12.74 9.75 4.60
CA ASN A 162 -13.56 8.54 4.78
C ASN A 162 -14.82 8.76 5.61
N GLN A 163 -14.83 9.80 6.46
CA GLN A 163 -16.01 10.20 7.23
C GLN A 163 -16.93 11.17 6.46
N GLY A 164 -16.67 11.39 5.17
CA GLY A 164 -17.51 12.21 4.29
C GLY A 164 -17.20 13.71 4.31
N PHE A 165 -16.06 14.12 4.84
CA PHE A 165 -15.59 15.49 4.71
C PHE A 165 -14.88 15.70 3.36
N ARG A 166 -15.06 16.86 2.73
CA ARG A 166 -14.12 17.35 1.72
C ARG A 166 -12.89 17.86 2.47
N THR A 167 -11.70 17.42 2.09
CA THR A 167 -10.46 17.78 2.76
C THR A 167 -9.50 18.50 1.82
N GLU A 168 -8.82 19.51 2.33
CA GLU A 168 -7.73 20.20 1.65
C GLU A 168 -6.49 20.13 2.52
N LEU A 169 -5.44 19.51 1.99
CA LEU A 169 -4.16 19.37 2.68
C LEU A 169 -3.35 20.65 2.51
N GLY A 170 -2.82 21.21 3.60
CA GLY A 170 -1.96 22.38 3.60
C GLY A 170 -0.68 22.18 2.77
N LYS A 171 -0.04 23.29 2.39
CA LYS A 171 1.21 23.25 1.58
C LYS A 171 2.42 22.74 2.37
N GLY A 172 2.29 22.61 3.69
CA GLY A 172 3.34 22.14 4.60
C GLY A 172 4.38 23.19 4.98
N VAL A 173 4.42 24.35 4.29
CA VAL A 173 5.32 25.46 4.60
C VAL A 173 4.58 26.78 4.33
N GLY A 174 4.62 27.69 5.28
CA GLY A 174 4.06 29.05 5.12
C GLY A 174 2.52 29.13 5.13
N ASP A 175 1.85 28.11 5.68
CA ASP A 175 0.39 27.97 5.75
C ASP A 175 -0.22 28.48 7.08
N GLY A 176 0.53 29.26 7.84
CA GLY A 176 0.10 29.76 9.15
C GLY A 176 -0.04 28.66 10.21
N GLY A 177 0.44 27.44 9.93
CA GLY A 177 0.35 26.29 10.83
C GLY A 177 -0.97 25.53 10.71
N ILE A 178 -1.73 25.71 9.62
CA ILE A 178 -2.91 24.92 9.30
C ILE A 178 -2.54 23.81 8.33
N ASP A 179 -2.56 22.57 8.83
CA ASP A 179 -2.09 21.40 8.09
C ASP A 179 -3.19 20.77 7.23
N VAL A 180 -4.47 20.86 7.69
CA VAL A 180 -5.63 20.35 6.94
C VAL A 180 -6.83 21.28 7.11
N LYS A 181 -7.58 21.52 6.04
CA LYS A 181 -8.91 22.14 6.10
C LYS A 181 -9.97 21.08 5.83
N LEU A 182 -10.99 21.00 6.71
CA LEU A 182 -12.11 20.10 6.58
C LEU A 182 -13.37 20.90 6.27
N PHE A 183 -14.12 20.46 5.29
CA PHE A 183 -15.38 21.08 4.86
C PHE A 183 -16.49 20.04 4.94
N LYS A 184 -17.56 20.38 5.61
CA LYS A 184 -18.76 19.55 5.70
C LYS A 184 -19.98 20.39 5.38
N LYS A 185 -20.76 19.99 4.37
CA LYS A 185 -22.04 20.63 4.10
C LYS A 185 -23.02 20.28 5.21
N ASP A 186 -23.63 21.32 5.78
CA ASP A 186 -24.84 21.24 6.58
C ASP A 186 -26.04 21.69 5.71
N GLU A 187 -27.25 21.62 6.23
CA GLU A 187 -28.47 21.96 5.48
C GLU A 187 -28.49 23.44 5.01
N ILE A 188 -27.75 24.32 5.68
CA ILE A 188 -27.77 25.76 5.45
C ILE A 188 -26.43 26.28 4.93
N ASP A 189 -25.29 25.83 5.52
CA ASP A 189 -23.96 26.38 5.27
C ASP A 189 -22.88 25.29 5.15
N GLU A 190 -21.69 25.67 4.66
CA GLU A 190 -20.51 24.82 4.70
C GLU A 190 -19.72 25.09 6.00
N ILE A 191 -19.66 24.08 6.87
CA ILE A 191 -18.87 24.15 8.11
C ILE A 191 -17.39 23.93 7.79
N VAL A 192 -16.57 24.91 8.11
CA VAL A 192 -15.10 24.87 7.95
C VAL A 192 -14.44 24.59 9.28
N THR A 193 -13.63 23.52 9.33
CA THR A 193 -12.76 23.21 10.47
C THR A 193 -11.30 23.31 10.06
N LEU A 194 -10.53 24.09 10.76
CA LEU A 194 -9.08 24.21 10.59
C LEU A 194 -8.39 23.20 11.50
N VAL A 195 -7.51 22.36 10.93
CA VAL A 195 -6.80 21.33 11.66
C VAL A 195 -5.32 21.66 11.72
N GLN A 196 -4.78 21.65 12.94
CA GLN A 196 -3.35 21.71 13.19
C GLN A 196 -2.88 20.36 13.73
N VAL A 197 -1.82 19.80 13.17
CA VAL A 197 -1.26 18.50 13.50
C VAL A 197 0.13 18.69 14.12
N LYS A 198 0.38 18.10 15.29
CA LYS A 198 1.70 18.12 15.94
C LYS A 198 2.14 16.72 16.34
N ARG A 199 3.11 16.20 15.59
CA ARG A 199 3.74 14.92 15.89
C ARG A 199 4.87 15.12 16.91
N TYR A 200 4.55 14.92 18.18
CA TYR A 200 5.51 15.00 19.28
C TYR A 200 5.67 13.65 19.96
N LYS A 201 6.87 13.40 20.52
CA LYS A 201 7.09 12.23 21.40
C LYS A 201 6.11 12.30 22.58
N PRO A 202 5.62 11.15 23.08
CA PRO A 202 4.65 11.11 24.21
C PRO A 202 5.12 11.86 25.46
N THR A 203 6.44 12.00 25.63
CA THR A 203 7.06 12.72 26.76
C THR A 203 7.03 14.26 26.61
N LEU A 204 6.80 14.79 25.40
CA LEU A 204 6.80 16.21 25.13
C LEU A 204 5.36 16.76 25.00
N PRO A 205 4.77 17.34 26.09
CA PRO A 205 3.38 17.75 26.05
C PRO A 205 3.16 19.04 25.23
N ILE A 206 1.95 19.16 24.68
CA ILE A 206 1.48 20.40 24.03
C ILE A 206 1.20 21.44 25.10
N LYS A 207 1.78 22.62 24.91
CA LYS A 207 1.65 23.78 25.78
C LYS A 207 0.49 24.69 25.33
N LEU A 208 0.09 25.61 26.21
CA LEU A 208 -0.98 26.58 25.97
C LEU A 208 -0.75 27.42 24.72
N GLU A 209 0.49 27.84 24.47
CA GLU A 209 0.82 28.74 23.36
C GLU A 209 0.44 28.16 22.01
N ALA A 210 0.67 26.86 21.79
CA ALA A 210 0.31 26.20 20.54
C ALA A 210 -1.22 26.16 20.34
N VAL A 211 -1.96 25.84 21.41
CA VAL A 211 -3.43 25.75 21.34
C VAL A 211 -4.07 27.14 21.17
N SER A 212 -3.55 28.15 21.86
CA SER A 212 -4.05 29.53 21.75
C SER A 212 -3.76 30.13 20.35
N SER A 213 -2.63 29.76 19.73
CA SER A 213 -2.32 30.16 18.36
C SER A 213 -3.36 29.65 17.37
N LEU A 214 -3.76 28.39 17.46
CA LEU A 214 -4.84 27.86 16.60
C LEU A 214 -6.16 28.61 16.81
N SER A 215 -6.53 28.92 18.09
CA SER A 215 -7.74 29.69 18.38
C SER A 215 -7.72 31.07 17.70
N ALA A 216 -6.58 31.73 17.72
CA ALA A 216 -6.42 33.02 17.05
C ALA A 216 -6.63 32.91 15.53
N ILE A 217 -6.04 31.89 14.90
CA ILE A 217 -6.18 31.65 13.46
C ILE A 217 -7.63 31.29 13.10
N VAL A 218 -8.32 30.47 13.89
CA VAL A 218 -9.74 30.11 13.68
C VAL A 218 -10.60 31.38 13.68
N ASN A 219 -10.35 32.32 14.58
CA ASN A 219 -11.08 33.59 14.63
C ASN A 219 -10.69 34.53 13.47
N GLN A 220 -9.42 34.59 13.10
CA GLN A 220 -8.93 35.41 12.00
C GLN A 220 -9.48 34.97 10.64
N GLU A 221 -9.50 33.64 10.39
CA GLU A 221 -10.03 33.03 9.16
C GLU A 221 -11.56 32.91 9.17
N ASN A 222 -12.24 33.36 10.23
CA ASN A 222 -13.69 33.19 10.42
C ASN A 222 -14.16 31.75 10.28
N ALA A 223 -13.32 30.77 10.63
CA ALA A 223 -13.67 29.37 10.59
C ALA A 223 -14.65 29.00 11.72
N ASN A 224 -15.47 27.98 11.49
CA ASN A 224 -16.46 27.55 12.46
C ASN A 224 -15.81 26.82 13.64
N ARG A 225 -14.73 26.06 13.40
CA ARG A 225 -14.06 25.22 14.41
C ARG A 225 -12.56 25.11 14.16
N GLY A 226 -11.82 24.83 15.23
CA GLY A 226 -10.44 24.39 15.19
C GLY A 226 -10.29 23.02 15.82
N LEU A 227 -9.47 22.16 15.20
CA LEU A 227 -9.11 20.85 15.70
C LEU A 227 -7.59 20.77 15.85
N PHE A 228 -7.11 20.59 17.07
CA PHE A 228 -5.70 20.37 17.33
C PHE A 228 -5.46 18.89 17.53
N VAL A 229 -4.61 18.26 16.72
CA VAL A 229 -4.31 16.83 16.78
C VAL A 229 -2.86 16.62 17.16
N THR A 230 -2.58 15.75 18.12
CA THR A 230 -1.20 15.41 18.52
C THR A 230 -1.02 13.93 18.79
N THR A 231 0.21 13.45 18.60
CA THR A 231 0.64 12.12 19.06
C THR A 231 1.10 12.10 20.53
N SER A 232 1.04 13.26 21.21
CA SER A 232 1.45 13.45 22.60
C SER A 232 0.22 13.75 23.49
N ARG A 233 0.46 14.38 24.59
CA ARG A 233 -0.53 14.80 25.58
C ARG A 233 -0.60 16.32 25.68
N TYR A 234 -1.68 16.85 26.23
CA TYR A 234 -1.86 18.28 26.49
C TYR A 234 -1.58 18.58 27.97
N LEU A 235 -0.97 19.74 28.24
CA LEU A 235 -0.91 20.28 29.59
C LEU A 235 -2.33 20.65 30.08
N PRO A 236 -2.61 20.59 31.40
CA PRO A 236 -3.92 20.93 31.97
C PRO A 236 -4.40 22.32 31.52
N VAL A 237 -3.52 23.34 31.58
CA VAL A 237 -3.84 24.71 31.17
C VAL A 237 -4.24 24.82 29.68
N ALA A 238 -3.70 23.98 28.80
CA ALA A 238 -4.09 23.94 27.41
C ALA A 238 -5.49 23.33 27.22
N LYS A 239 -5.81 22.30 28.00
CA LYS A 239 -7.15 21.68 28.02
C LYS A 239 -8.20 22.65 28.57
N GLU A 240 -7.91 23.33 29.68
CA GLU A 240 -8.78 24.35 30.27
C GLU A 240 -9.04 25.51 29.31
N PHE A 241 -8.02 25.95 28.58
CA PHE A 241 -8.18 26.99 27.56
C PHE A 241 -9.11 26.51 26.44
N ALA A 242 -8.88 25.35 25.85
CA ALA A 242 -9.68 24.81 24.77
C ALA A 242 -11.14 24.53 25.18
N ALA A 243 -11.39 24.24 26.45
CA ALA A 243 -12.74 24.00 26.99
C ALA A 243 -13.62 25.25 27.08
N ARG A 244 -13.06 26.46 26.85
CA ARG A 244 -13.84 27.70 26.83
C ARG A 244 -14.66 27.79 25.56
N GLU A 245 -15.94 28.10 25.64
CA GLU A 245 -16.85 28.16 24.49
C GLU A 245 -16.39 29.10 23.36
N ASN A 246 -15.73 30.21 23.72
CA ASN A 246 -15.28 31.21 22.75
C ASN A 246 -14.04 30.78 21.94
N THR A 247 -13.38 29.66 22.28
CA THR A 247 -12.19 29.21 21.54
C THR A 247 -12.55 28.43 20.29
N LYS A 248 -13.73 27.84 20.23
CA LYS A 248 -14.21 26.94 19.15
C LYS A 248 -13.26 25.79 18.89
N LEU A 249 -12.48 25.36 19.87
CA LEU A 249 -11.43 24.36 19.73
C LEU A 249 -11.86 22.98 20.25
N THR A 250 -11.39 21.96 19.53
CA THR A 250 -11.39 20.56 19.96
C THR A 250 -9.95 20.07 20.00
N LEU A 251 -9.60 19.32 21.05
CA LEU A 251 -8.28 18.70 21.21
C LEU A 251 -8.40 17.20 21.03
N ALA A 252 -7.48 16.63 20.24
CA ALA A 252 -7.40 15.19 19.98
C ALA A 252 -5.97 14.69 20.15
N ASP A 253 -5.83 13.53 20.78
CA ASP A 253 -4.56 12.82 20.95
C ASP A 253 -4.59 11.47 20.23
N SER A 254 -3.55 10.64 20.41
CA SER A 254 -3.44 9.33 19.77
C SER A 254 -4.64 8.42 20.00
N SER A 255 -5.31 8.52 21.15
CA SER A 255 -6.51 7.71 21.45
C SER A 255 -7.70 8.11 20.59
N HIS A 256 -7.85 9.38 20.30
CA HIS A 256 -8.87 9.87 19.37
C HIS A 256 -8.56 9.45 17.93
N VAL A 257 -7.27 9.53 17.51
CA VAL A 257 -6.86 9.05 16.18
C VAL A 257 -7.12 7.56 16.03
N GLN A 258 -6.83 6.75 17.07
CA GLN A 258 -7.17 5.33 17.10
C GLN A 258 -8.67 5.07 16.86
N GLN A 259 -9.54 5.80 17.57
CA GLN A 259 -10.99 5.70 17.38
C GLN A 259 -11.41 6.11 15.97
N TRP A 260 -10.81 7.16 15.43
CA TRP A 260 -11.10 7.60 14.06
C TRP A 260 -10.65 6.59 13.01
N CYS A 261 -9.53 5.88 13.23
CA CYS A 261 -9.11 4.76 12.40
C CYS A 261 -10.15 3.62 12.44
N GLU A 262 -10.70 3.30 13.61
CA GLU A 262 -11.78 2.33 13.75
C GLU A 262 -13.02 2.73 12.93
N PHE A 263 -13.43 3.99 13.01
CA PHE A 263 -14.55 4.50 12.22
C PHE A 263 -14.25 4.52 10.71
N ALA A 264 -13.03 4.92 10.31
CA ALA A 264 -12.61 4.95 8.91
C ALA A 264 -12.58 3.54 8.32
N LYS A 265 -11.99 2.56 9.03
CA LYS A 265 -12.01 1.15 8.64
C LYS A 265 -13.45 0.63 8.44
N ASN A 266 -14.31 0.88 9.40
CA ASN A 266 -15.71 0.45 9.33
C ASN A 266 -16.48 1.12 8.17
N ALA A 267 -16.16 2.37 7.83
CA ALA A 267 -16.74 3.06 6.68
C ALA A 267 -16.27 2.44 5.36
N VAL A 268 -14.98 2.14 5.22
CA VAL A 268 -14.41 1.47 4.04
C VAL A 268 -14.96 0.05 3.86
N LEU A 269 -15.10 -0.71 4.96
CA LEU A 269 -15.61 -2.09 4.92
C LEU A 269 -17.11 -2.16 4.67
N ARG A 270 -17.90 -1.15 5.09
CA ARG A 270 -19.35 -1.19 5.01
C ARG A 270 -19.87 -1.10 3.59
N ASP A 271 -19.19 -0.39 2.71
CA ASP A 271 -19.73 -0.23 1.36
C ASP A 271 -18.65 0.17 0.33
N LYS A 272 -17.88 -0.83 -0.14
CA LYS A 272 -16.98 -0.63 -1.29
C LYS A 272 -17.77 -0.16 -2.54
N SER A 273 -19.09 -0.34 -2.58
CA SER A 273 -19.92 0.17 -3.65
C SER A 273 -19.94 1.70 -3.73
N GLN A 274 -19.64 2.40 -2.62
CA GLN A 274 -19.48 3.86 -2.60
C GLN A 274 -18.15 4.35 -3.20
N LEU A 275 -17.17 3.47 -3.41
CA LEU A 275 -15.93 3.83 -4.09
C LEU A 275 -16.16 4.30 -5.53
N VAL A 276 -17.24 3.82 -6.13
CA VAL A 276 -17.66 4.19 -7.49
C VAL A 276 -19.16 4.44 -7.49
N SER A 277 -19.56 5.70 -7.70
CA SER A 277 -20.97 6.01 -7.85
C SER A 277 -21.55 5.35 -9.11
N ASP A 278 -22.84 5.06 -9.09
CA ASP A 278 -23.53 4.43 -10.22
C ASP A 278 -23.37 5.23 -11.53
N SER A 279 -23.43 6.54 -11.43
CA SER A 279 -23.23 7.45 -12.57
C SER A 279 -21.77 7.40 -13.10
N TYR A 280 -20.80 7.25 -12.20
CA TYR A 280 -19.40 7.12 -12.59
C TYR A 280 -19.11 5.76 -13.22
N LEU A 281 -19.66 4.67 -12.66
CA LEU A 281 -19.55 3.35 -13.26
C LEU A 281 -20.10 3.31 -14.70
N LYS A 282 -21.23 3.97 -14.94
CA LYS A 282 -21.78 4.12 -16.30
C LYS A 282 -20.81 4.82 -17.23
N LYS A 283 -20.20 5.94 -16.80
CA LYS A 283 -19.20 6.65 -17.60
C LYS A 283 -17.99 5.79 -17.92
N LEU A 284 -17.49 4.97 -16.96
CA LEU A 284 -16.41 4.03 -17.20
C LEU A 284 -16.75 3.00 -18.27
N ILE A 285 -17.97 2.42 -18.18
CA ILE A 285 -18.48 1.42 -19.14
C ILE A 285 -18.67 2.01 -20.53
N ASP A 286 -19.15 3.24 -20.58
CA ASP A 286 -19.40 3.97 -21.84
C ASP A 286 -18.12 4.56 -22.45
N GLY A 287 -16.96 4.40 -21.80
CA GLY A 287 -15.65 4.90 -22.26
C GLY A 287 -15.55 6.43 -22.28
N LEU A 288 -16.30 7.11 -21.43
CA LEU A 288 -16.36 8.58 -21.35
C LEU A 288 -15.26 9.20 -20.48
N GLU A 289 -14.46 8.38 -19.81
CA GLU A 289 -13.36 8.84 -18.97
C GLU A 289 -12.02 8.81 -19.74
N SER A 290 -11.10 9.70 -19.33
CA SER A 290 -9.78 9.83 -19.97
C SER A 290 -8.75 8.86 -19.36
N GLY A 291 -7.67 8.59 -20.08
CA GLY A 291 -6.56 7.78 -19.59
C GLY A 291 -6.84 6.28 -19.60
N LEU A 292 -6.50 5.60 -18.52
CA LEU A 292 -6.67 4.16 -18.38
C LEU A 292 -8.00 3.78 -17.71
N GLN A 293 -8.74 4.72 -17.17
CA GLN A 293 -10.00 4.48 -16.48
C GLN A 293 -11.04 3.88 -17.44
N GLY A 294 -11.75 2.86 -16.97
CA GLY A 294 -12.72 2.09 -17.79
C GLY A 294 -12.10 1.05 -18.71
N LYS A 295 -10.77 1.09 -18.94
CA LYS A 295 -10.10 0.05 -19.74
C LYS A 295 -10.09 -1.28 -19.01
N ILE A 296 -10.12 -2.35 -19.80
CA ILE A 296 -10.06 -3.71 -19.30
C ILE A 296 -8.60 -4.19 -19.32
N VAL A 297 -8.22 -4.89 -18.27
CA VAL A 297 -6.95 -5.62 -18.17
C VAL A 297 -7.24 -7.10 -17.96
N TYR A 298 -6.29 -7.95 -18.30
CA TYR A 298 -6.40 -9.38 -18.11
C TYR A 298 -5.09 -9.97 -17.58
N CYS A 299 -5.21 -11.09 -16.88
CA CYS A 299 -4.10 -11.94 -16.47
C CYS A 299 -4.43 -13.39 -16.84
N THR A 300 -3.55 -14.07 -17.57
CA THR A 300 -3.65 -15.51 -17.82
C THR A 300 -2.64 -16.23 -16.94
N ASN A 301 -3.11 -17.15 -16.12
CA ASN A 301 -2.28 -18.00 -15.27
C ASN A 301 -2.09 -19.36 -15.96
N HIS A 302 -0.84 -19.84 -15.95
CA HIS A 302 -0.43 -21.10 -16.58
C HIS A 302 0.09 -22.14 -15.57
N SER A 303 -0.20 -21.99 -14.29
CA SER A 303 0.22 -22.98 -13.27
C SER A 303 -0.77 -24.15 -13.19
N GLY A 304 -0.51 -25.20 -13.99
CA GLY A 304 -1.43 -26.32 -14.19
C GLY A 304 -2.53 -25.97 -15.18
N MET A 305 -3.75 -25.71 -14.70
CA MET A 305 -4.85 -25.21 -15.52
C MET A 305 -4.57 -23.81 -16.07
N ILE A 306 -4.98 -23.55 -17.31
CA ILE A 306 -4.96 -22.20 -17.90
C ILE A 306 -6.25 -21.49 -17.51
N THR A 307 -6.13 -20.41 -16.73
CA THR A 307 -7.28 -19.59 -16.35
C THR A 307 -7.01 -18.12 -16.67
N THR A 308 -8.00 -17.42 -17.18
CA THR A 308 -7.91 -15.98 -17.42
C THR A 308 -8.83 -15.22 -16.48
N GLU A 309 -8.37 -14.08 -16.01
CA GLU A 309 -9.12 -13.16 -15.16
C GLU A 309 -9.15 -11.80 -15.84
N PHE A 310 -10.33 -11.18 -15.90
CA PHE A 310 -10.51 -9.84 -16.43
C PHE A 310 -10.85 -8.85 -15.33
N CYS A 311 -10.24 -7.67 -15.40
CA CYS A 311 -10.52 -6.57 -14.47
C CYS A 311 -10.75 -5.26 -15.24
N MET A 312 -11.60 -4.39 -14.68
CA MET A 312 -11.78 -3.02 -15.15
C MET A 312 -10.98 -2.06 -14.28
N ILE A 313 -10.30 -1.10 -14.88
CA ILE A 313 -9.61 -0.04 -14.15
C ILE A 313 -10.64 0.99 -13.69
N LEU A 314 -10.88 1.06 -12.38
CA LEU A 314 -11.81 2.00 -11.76
C LEU A 314 -11.18 3.38 -11.54
N LYS A 315 -9.95 3.41 -11.08
CA LYS A 315 -9.18 4.63 -10.84
C LYS A 315 -7.75 4.44 -11.34
N ASP A 316 -7.19 5.52 -11.82
CA ASP A 316 -5.86 5.58 -12.39
C ASP A 316 -5.04 6.68 -11.75
N SER A 317 -3.79 6.39 -11.41
CA SER A 317 -2.82 7.36 -10.94
C SER A 317 -1.43 7.06 -11.48
N ASP A 318 -0.44 7.87 -11.10
CA ASP A 318 0.92 7.74 -11.63
C ASP A 318 1.56 6.38 -11.31
N LEU A 319 1.33 5.84 -10.10
CA LEU A 319 2.01 4.63 -9.63
C LEU A 319 1.10 3.41 -9.50
N VAL A 320 -0.18 3.60 -9.25
CA VAL A 320 -1.12 2.50 -8.95
C VAL A 320 -2.46 2.70 -9.66
N VAL A 321 -3.16 1.60 -9.85
CA VAL A 321 -4.54 1.57 -10.33
C VAL A 321 -5.43 0.82 -9.36
N LEU A 322 -6.71 1.15 -9.34
CA LEU A 322 -7.72 0.39 -8.65
C LEU A 322 -8.42 -0.51 -9.66
N LEU A 323 -8.30 -1.80 -9.48
CA LEU A 323 -8.88 -2.81 -10.35
C LEU A 323 -10.15 -3.41 -9.74
N LEU A 324 -11.15 -3.65 -10.56
CA LEU A 324 -12.35 -4.41 -10.23
C LEU A 324 -12.38 -5.67 -11.09
N LYS A 325 -12.33 -6.85 -10.47
CA LYS A 325 -12.56 -8.10 -11.19
C LYS A 325 -13.99 -8.12 -11.73
N ILE A 326 -14.11 -8.30 -13.05
CA ILE A 326 -15.39 -8.33 -13.74
C ILE A 326 -15.73 -9.74 -14.23
N PRO A 327 -17.01 -10.04 -14.48
CA PRO A 327 -17.42 -11.31 -15.04
C PRO A 327 -16.83 -11.56 -16.43
N ASP A 328 -16.64 -12.79 -16.76
CA ASP A 328 -16.28 -13.31 -18.07
C ASP A 328 -17.36 -14.26 -18.60
N LYS A 329 -17.28 -14.57 -19.87
CA LYS A 329 -18.09 -15.63 -20.51
C LYS A 329 -17.28 -16.37 -21.54
N ILE A 330 -17.57 -17.64 -21.68
CA ILE A 330 -17.01 -18.46 -22.72
C ILE A 330 -17.56 -17.98 -24.07
N ARG A 331 -16.65 -17.75 -25.02
CA ARG A 331 -16.99 -17.40 -26.39
C ARG A 331 -17.05 -18.62 -27.29
N GLU A 332 -16.07 -19.50 -27.17
CA GLU A 332 -15.95 -20.72 -27.95
C GLU A 332 -15.21 -21.80 -27.16
N TYR A 333 -15.55 -23.04 -27.40
CA TYR A 333 -14.80 -24.22 -26.94
C TYR A 333 -13.86 -24.66 -28.05
N THR A 334 -12.62 -25.02 -27.72
CA THR A 334 -11.58 -25.35 -28.70
C THR A 334 -11.35 -26.83 -28.89
N ASP A 335 -11.98 -27.72 -28.27
CA ASP A 335 -12.02 -29.16 -28.51
C ASP A 335 -12.06 -30.00 -27.23
N GLY A 336 -12.70 -31.14 -27.38
CA GLY A 336 -12.73 -32.22 -26.44
C GLY A 336 -14.16 -32.61 -26.05
N PRO A 337 -14.38 -33.86 -25.72
CA PRO A 337 -15.69 -34.35 -25.35
C PRO A 337 -16.24 -33.77 -24.04
N TYR A 338 -15.44 -32.94 -23.34
CA TYR A 338 -15.77 -32.40 -22.02
C TYR A 338 -15.86 -30.88 -21.96
N ASN A 339 -15.66 -30.15 -23.07
CA ASN A 339 -15.67 -28.68 -23.09
C ASN A 339 -14.77 -28.03 -22.03
N SER A 340 -13.60 -28.60 -21.81
CA SER A 340 -12.67 -28.20 -20.77
C SER A 340 -11.70 -27.09 -21.18
N SER A 341 -11.57 -26.83 -22.49
CA SER A 341 -10.70 -25.78 -23.03
C SER A 341 -11.44 -24.90 -24.02
N GLY A 342 -11.01 -23.66 -24.17
CA GLY A 342 -11.65 -22.71 -25.05
C GLY A 342 -11.12 -21.30 -24.93
N LYS A 343 -11.97 -20.35 -25.33
CA LYS A 343 -11.66 -18.91 -25.22
C LYS A 343 -12.80 -18.16 -24.56
N GLU A 344 -12.41 -17.21 -23.71
CA GLU A 344 -13.33 -16.38 -22.95
C GLU A 344 -13.09 -14.88 -23.18
N ILE A 345 -14.12 -14.10 -22.92
CA ILE A 345 -14.11 -12.65 -23.05
C ILE A 345 -14.78 -12.00 -21.82
N PRO A 346 -14.41 -10.75 -21.47
CA PRO A 346 -15.07 -10.05 -20.37
C PRO A 346 -16.53 -9.73 -20.70
N VAL A 347 -17.38 -9.75 -19.68
CA VAL A 347 -18.77 -9.31 -19.77
C VAL A 347 -18.88 -7.87 -19.27
N ILE A 348 -19.10 -6.94 -20.20
CA ILE A 348 -19.31 -5.53 -19.89
C ILE A 348 -20.81 -5.28 -19.75
N ASN A 349 -21.33 -5.49 -18.55
CA ASN A 349 -22.72 -5.24 -18.20
C ASN A 349 -22.80 -4.50 -16.87
N HIS A 350 -23.47 -3.37 -16.83
CA HIS A 350 -23.54 -2.47 -15.69
C HIS A 350 -23.99 -3.17 -14.40
N GLU A 351 -25.09 -3.91 -14.43
CA GLU A 351 -25.65 -4.55 -13.23
C GLU A 351 -24.74 -5.68 -12.70
N LEU A 352 -24.16 -6.47 -13.62
CA LEU A 352 -23.24 -7.56 -13.24
C LEU A 352 -21.94 -7.02 -12.67
N ILE A 353 -21.40 -5.93 -13.24
CA ILE A 353 -20.17 -5.28 -12.75
C ILE A 353 -20.44 -4.63 -11.39
N LYS A 354 -21.55 -3.90 -11.25
CA LYS A 354 -21.96 -3.26 -10.00
C LYS A 354 -22.06 -4.26 -8.85
N ALA A 355 -22.66 -5.42 -9.09
CA ALA A 355 -22.77 -6.48 -8.10
C ALA A 355 -21.40 -7.02 -7.60
N LYS A 356 -20.33 -6.87 -8.39
CA LYS A 356 -18.98 -7.33 -8.04
C LYS A 356 -18.18 -6.33 -7.23
N ILE A 357 -18.55 -5.05 -7.17
CA ILE A 357 -17.76 -3.98 -6.54
C ILE A 357 -17.45 -4.32 -5.07
N LYS A 358 -18.41 -4.86 -4.33
CA LYS A 358 -18.30 -5.09 -2.90
C LYS A 358 -17.07 -5.91 -2.50
N ASP A 359 -16.77 -6.97 -3.26
CA ASP A 359 -15.80 -8.00 -2.83
C ASP A 359 -14.59 -8.15 -3.77
N ASN A 360 -14.61 -7.48 -4.93
CA ASN A 360 -13.65 -7.75 -6.00
C ASN A 360 -12.80 -6.53 -6.42
N VAL A 361 -12.78 -5.49 -5.61
CA VAL A 361 -11.92 -4.31 -5.83
C VAL A 361 -10.61 -4.52 -5.11
N PHE A 362 -9.51 -4.27 -5.81
CA PHE A 362 -8.15 -4.36 -5.27
C PHE A 362 -7.22 -3.39 -5.99
N ARG A 363 -6.09 -3.13 -5.34
CA ARG A 363 -5.02 -2.28 -5.85
C ARG A 363 -4.07 -3.08 -6.72
N ALA A 364 -3.49 -2.44 -7.75
CA ALA A 364 -2.39 -2.96 -8.52
C ALA A 364 -1.37 -1.85 -8.83
N GLN A 365 -0.08 -2.17 -8.76
CA GLN A 365 1.02 -1.27 -9.07
C GLN A 365 1.21 -1.20 -10.58
N LYS A 366 1.49 0.00 -11.12
CA LYS A 366 1.89 0.18 -12.52
C LYS A 366 3.37 -0.13 -12.72
N ASN A 367 3.66 -0.95 -13.70
CA ASN A 367 5.01 -1.24 -14.17
C ASN A 367 5.13 -0.75 -15.60
N HIS A 368 6.09 0.13 -15.86
CA HIS A 368 6.40 0.63 -17.20
C HIS A 368 7.59 -0.15 -17.74
N TYR A 369 7.41 -0.79 -18.89
CA TYR A 369 8.45 -1.57 -19.57
C TYR A 369 9.13 -0.72 -20.64
N GLU A 370 10.36 -1.09 -21.01
CA GLU A 370 11.17 -0.38 -22.02
C GLU A 370 10.52 -0.32 -23.41
N ASP A 371 9.69 -1.31 -23.75
CA ASP A 371 8.93 -1.37 -25.00
C ASP A 371 7.67 -0.48 -25.01
N GLY A 372 7.44 0.29 -23.96
CA GLY A 372 6.27 1.13 -23.77
C GLY A 372 5.03 0.40 -23.25
N THR A 373 5.11 -0.90 -23.00
CA THR A 373 4.02 -1.68 -22.39
C THR A 373 3.81 -1.25 -20.94
N ILE A 374 2.55 -1.26 -20.49
CA ILE A 374 2.19 -1.04 -19.11
C ILE A 374 1.60 -2.34 -18.55
N GLY A 375 2.24 -2.87 -17.50
CA GLY A 375 1.71 -3.98 -16.71
C GLY A 375 1.18 -3.49 -15.36
N PHE A 376 0.36 -4.30 -14.72
CA PHE A 376 -0.27 -3.98 -13.44
C PHE A 376 -0.10 -5.17 -12.49
N SER A 377 0.74 -5.03 -11.46
CA SER A 377 0.99 -6.07 -10.46
C SER A 377 0.04 -5.94 -9.29
N GLY A 378 -0.75 -6.99 -9.00
CA GLY A 378 -1.65 -7.02 -7.86
C GLY A 378 -2.15 -8.43 -7.56
N ARG A 379 -2.39 -8.76 -6.27
CA ARG A 379 -2.79 -10.10 -5.82
C ARG A 379 -1.87 -11.22 -6.36
N LYS A 380 -0.55 -10.98 -6.37
CA LYS A 380 0.47 -11.91 -6.90
C LYS A 380 0.27 -12.28 -8.39
N LYS A 381 -0.43 -11.43 -9.13
CA LYS A 381 -0.71 -11.58 -10.56
C LYS A 381 -0.23 -10.35 -11.32
N LEU A 382 0.12 -10.57 -12.60
CA LEU A 382 0.50 -9.50 -13.53
C LEU A 382 -0.56 -9.38 -14.61
N TYR A 383 -1.17 -8.20 -14.70
CA TYR A 383 -2.23 -7.89 -15.65
C TYR A 383 -1.69 -6.99 -16.76
N PHE A 384 -2.22 -7.15 -17.96
CA PHE A 384 -1.93 -6.32 -19.13
C PHE A 384 -3.22 -5.76 -19.72
N LEU A 385 -3.11 -4.68 -20.46
CA LEU A 385 -4.26 -4.11 -21.17
C LEU A 385 -4.83 -5.15 -22.15
N TRP A 386 -6.16 -5.31 -22.10
CA TRP A 386 -6.85 -6.23 -22.98
C TRP A 386 -6.90 -5.67 -24.40
N ASP A 387 -6.47 -6.47 -25.36
CA ASP A 387 -6.38 -6.18 -26.80
C ASP A 387 -7.68 -6.46 -27.56
N SER A 388 -8.80 -6.64 -26.86
CA SER A 388 -10.10 -7.01 -27.40
C SER A 388 -10.16 -8.40 -28.06
N THR A 389 -9.10 -9.21 -27.93
CA THR A 389 -9.10 -10.60 -28.40
C THR A 389 -9.53 -11.57 -27.29
N PRO A 390 -10.23 -12.65 -27.63
CA PRO A 390 -10.56 -13.69 -26.66
C PRO A 390 -9.30 -14.35 -26.08
N LYS A 391 -9.31 -14.64 -24.79
CA LYS A 391 -8.18 -15.26 -24.06
C LYS A 391 -8.46 -16.75 -23.79
N ALA A 392 -7.40 -17.54 -23.80
CA ALA A 392 -7.50 -18.97 -23.62
C ALA A 392 -7.85 -19.36 -22.18
N PHE A 393 -8.59 -20.44 -22.02
CA PHE A 393 -8.69 -21.20 -20.78
C PHE A 393 -8.53 -22.69 -21.08
N ASP A 394 -7.98 -23.44 -20.14
CA ASP A 394 -7.89 -24.89 -20.15
C ASP A 394 -7.98 -25.39 -18.71
N LEU A 395 -9.01 -26.15 -18.41
CA LEU A 395 -9.33 -26.68 -17.09
C LEU A 395 -8.88 -28.14 -16.93
N MET A 396 -8.18 -28.67 -17.91
CA MET A 396 -7.59 -30.02 -17.85
C MET A 396 -6.12 -29.92 -17.48
N ASP A 397 -5.73 -30.66 -16.44
CA ASP A 397 -4.35 -30.90 -16.05
C ASP A 397 -3.73 -32.01 -16.94
#